data_55e19998a718e0fe432a64be26f226a5
#
_entry.id   55e19998a718e0fe432a64be26f226a5
#
_cell.length_a   1.000
_cell.length_b   1.000
_cell.length_c   1.000
_cell.angle_alpha   90.00
_cell.angle_beta   90.00
_cell.angle_gamma   90.00
#
_symmetry.space_group_name_H-M   'P 1'
#
loop_
_entity.id
_entity.type
_entity.pdbx_description
1 polymer ?
#
loop_
_entity_poly.entity_id
_entity_poly.type
_entity_poly.pdbx_seq_one_letter_code
_entity_poly.pdbx_strand_id
1 'polypeptide(L)'
;YPFQAEMARALGADEVITGRQDPYRRIAQQTCAKYFEGYFGNQILLGGYDVIYDSIGNDGSLNNALRWAKSQGTIVMVGVNFKPGKIDYTPMWHQELHVTGINCHILQEGSGASSFDIAAQLIAEKRLPVSRLITHRFPMDRWRDAVKTFLSKGDRGAIKIVLEHPG
;
A
#
# COMPACT_ATOMS: atom_id res chain seq x y z
N TYR A 1 -0.89 10.73 6.49
CA TYR A 1 -1.22 12.16 6.50
C TYR A 1 -2.68 12.38 6.10
N PRO A 2 -3.37 13.43 6.63
CA PRO A 2 -4.78 13.70 6.30
C PRO A 2 -5.03 13.85 4.80
N PHE A 3 -4.19 14.61 4.09
CA PHE A 3 -4.32 14.82 2.65
C PHE A 3 -4.18 13.52 1.83
N GLN A 4 -3.39 12.56 2.29
CA GLN A 4 -3.31 11.22 1.66
C GLN A 4 -4.58 10.43 1.89
N ALA A 5 -5.14 10.50 3.09
CA ALA A 5 -6.41 9.86 3.41
C ALA A 5 -7.58 10.43 2.59
N GLU A 6 -7.60 11.75 2.40
CA GLU A 6 -8.56 12.44 1.53
C GLU A 6 -8.41 12.00 0.07
N MET A 7 -7.18 11.92 -0.43
CA MET A 7 -6.90 11.45 -1.79
C MET A 7 -7.34 9.99 -1.98
N ALA A 8 -7.06 9.12 -1.00
CA ALA A 8 -7.47 7.72 -1.08
C ALA A 8 -8.99 7.59 -1.21
N ARG A 9 -9.77 8.34 -0.40
CA ARG A 9 -11.24 8.36 -0.51
C ARG A 9 -11.69 8.92 -1.86
N ALA A 10 -11.06 9.99 -2.32
CA ALA A 10 -11.38 10.61 -3.60
C ALA A 10 -11.06 9.72 -4.81
N LEU A 11 -10.22 8.70 -4.62
CA LEU A 11 -9.88 7.67 -5.60
C LEU A 11 -10.68 6.37 -5.43
N GLY A 12 -11.63 6.33 -4.50
CA GLY A 12 -12.56 5.22 -4.35
C GLY A 12 -12.28 4.28 -3.18
N ALA A 13 -11.43 4.66 -2.22
CA ALA A 13 -11.31 3.88 -1.00
C ALA A 13 -12.58 4.06 -0.14
N ASP A 14 -13.26 2.98 0.16
CA ASP A 14 -14.46 2.96 1.00
C ASP A 14 -14.13 3.41 2.42
N GLU A 15 -12.97 2.96 2.93
CA GLU A 15 -12.49 3.34 4.24
C GLU A 15 -10.98 3.63 4.25
N VAL A 16 -10.56 4.49 5.17
CA VAL A 16 -9.15 4.80 5.40
C VAL A 16 -8.88 4.79 6.89
N ILE A 17 -8.05 3.85 7.33
CA ILE A 17 -7.57 3.75 8.71
C ILE A 17 -6.30 4.62 8.82
N THR A 18 -6.32 5.57 9.74
CA THR A 18 -5.18 6.47 9.98
C THR A 18 -4.44 6.08 11.25
N GLY A 19 -3.20 6.52 11.42
CA GLY A 19 -2.37 6.20 12.58
C GLY A 19 -2.90 6.69 13.95
N ARG A 20 -4.04 7.38 13.97
CA ARG A 20 -4.74 7.78 15.21
C ARG A 20 -5.77 6.76 15.68
N GLN A 21 -6.03 5.72 14.89
CA GLN A 21 -7.02 4.69 15.16
C GLN A 21 -6.30 3.38 15.49
N ASP A 22 -6.90 2.56 16.36
CA ASP A 22 -6.47 1.18 16.55
C ASP A 22 -6.88 0.37 15.31
N PRO A 23 -5.93 -0.09 14.49
CA PRO A 23 -6.24 -0.77 13.24
C PRO A 23 -6.93 -2.11 13.49
N TYR A 24 -6.59 -2.84 14.55
CA TYR A 24 -7.18 -4.15 14.83
C TYR A 24 -8.66 -4.05 15.16
N ARG A 25 -9.02 -3.11 16.03
CA ARG A 25 -10.43 -2.87 16.38
C ARG A 25 -11.22 -2.39 15.17
N ARG A 26 -10.61 -1.52 14.34
CA ARG A 26 -11.28 -1.00 13.15
C ARG A 26 -11.50 -2.10 12.11
N ILE A 27 -10.49 -2.93 11.84
CA ILE A 27 -10.61 -4.06 10.91
C ILE A 27 -11.64 -5.07 11.43
N ALA A 28 -11.62 -5.37 12.73
CA ALA A 28 -12.62 -6.26 13.32
C ALA A 28 -14.05 -5.78 13.09
N GLN A 29 -14.30 -4.46 13.23
CA GLN A 29 -15.60 -3.86 12.95
C GLN A 29 -16.00 -3.95 11.47
N GLN A 30 -15.06 -3.70 10.54
CA GLN A 30 -15.32 -3.71 9.10
C GLN A 30 -15.58 -5.12 8.55
N THR A 31 -14.82 -6.09 9.04
CA THR A 31 -14.81 -7.46 8.50
C THR A 31 -15.61 -8.45 9.34
N CYS A 32 -16.23 -7.99 10.43
CA CYS A 32 -16.87 -8.84 11.45
C CYS A 32 -15.90 -9.88 12.05
N ALA A 33 -14.60 -9.59 12.04
CA ALA A 33 -13.58 -10.44 12.63
C ALA A 33 -13.63 -10.41 14.16
N LYS A 34 -13.25 -11.51 14.80
CA LYS A 34 -13.09 -11.56 16.25
C LYS A 34 -11.70 -11.09 16.63
N TYR A 35 -11.63 -10.05 17.46
CA TYR A 35 -10.38 -9.52 18.01
C TYR A 35 -10.03 -10.17 19.34
N PHE A 36 -8.78 -10.58 19.46
CA PHE A 36 -8.22 -11.11 20.70
C PHE A 36 -6.91 -10.41 21.02
N GLU A 37 -6.74 -10.12 22.29
CA GLU A 37 -5.48 -9.64 22.83
C GLU A 37 -4.81 -10.80 23.59
N GLY A 38 -3.71 -11.26 23.04
CA GLY A 38 -2.93 -12.35 23.59
C GLY A 38 -1.87 -11.87 24.58
N TYR A 39 -1.08 -12.80 25.11
CA TYR A 39 0.04 -12.49 25.98
C TYR A 39 1.09 -11.62 25.27
N PHE A 40 1.79 -10.79 26.03
CA PHE A 40 2.85 -9.90 25.54
C PHE A 40 2.43 -8.87 24.49
N GLY A 41 1.16 -8.46 24.50
CA GLY A 41 0.63 -7.50 23.54
C GLY A 41 0.44 -8.07 22.13
N ASN A 42 0.43 -9.38 21.97
CA ASN A 42 0.19 -10.03 20.68
C ASN A 42 -1.31 -9.91 20.32
N GLN A 43 -1.60 -9.12 19.31
CA GLN A 43 -2.96 -8.89 18.82
C GLN A 43 -3.28 -9.87 17.69
N ILE A 44 -4.44 -10.49 17.75
CA ILE A 44 -4.89 -11.50 16.78
C ILE A 44 -6.29 -11.17 16.30
N LEU A 45 -6.50 -11.28 14.99
CA LEU A 45 -7.83 -11.27 14.38
C LEU A 45 -8.15 -12.69 13.87
N LEU A 46 -9.30 -13.20 14.22
CA LEU A 46 -9.89 -14.35 13.54
C LEU A 46 -10.92 -13.83 12.53
N GLY A 47 -10.58 -13.80 11.29
CA GLY A 47 -11.18 -13.06 10.20
C GLY A 47 -10.24 -11.96 9.73
N GLY A 48 -10.74 -11.02 8.92
CA GLY A 48 -9.96 -9.95 8.34
C GLY A 48 -10.19 -9.81 6.84
N TYR A 49 -9.19 -9.32 6.14
CA TYR A 49 -9.28 -9.05 4.70
C TYR A 49 -8.95 -10.27 3.84
N ASP A 50 -9.63 -10.41 2.71
CA ASP A 50 -9.39 -11.46 1.72
C ASP A 50 -8.04 -11.30 1.03
N VAL A 51 -7.72 -10.05 0.64
CA VAL A 51 -6.49 -9.69 -0.06
C VAL A 51 -5.90 -8.43 0.57
N ILE A 52 -4.60 -8.46 0.82
CA ILE A 52 -3.85 -7.32 1.34
C ILE A 52 -2.68 -7.02 0.41
N TYR A 53 -2.59 -5.78 -0.07
CA TYR A 53 -1.44 -5.29 -0.82
C TYR A 53 -0.51 -4.52 0.13
N ASP A 54 0.65 -5.09 0.44
CA ASP A 54 1.68 -4.39 1.20
C ASP A 54 2.57 -3.57 0.26
N SER A 55 2.28 -2.28 0.16
CA SER A 55 3.04 -1.33 -0.67
C SER A 55 4.25 -0.71 0.04
N ILE A 56 4.52 -1.10 1.29
CA ILE A 56 5.65 -0.61 2.08
C ILE A 56 6.78 -1.64 2.11
N GLY A 57 6.46 -2.90 2.44
CA GLY A 57 7.38 -4.03 2.41
C GLY A 57 8.39 -4.06 3.56
N ASN A 58 8.14 -3.36 4.68
CA ASN A 58 9.02 -3.45 5.86
C ASN A 58 8.47 -4.42 6.91
N ASP A 59 9.27 -4.69 7.95
CA ASP A 59 8.90 -5.61 9.04
C ASP A 59 7.54 -5.29 9.66
N GLY A 60 7.29 -4.01 9.92
CA GLY A 60 6.05 -3.56 10.56
C GLY A 60 4.85 -3.78 9.66
N SER A 61 4.94 -3.40 8.38
CA SER A 61 3.83 -3.54 7.43
C SER A 61 3.52 -5.00 7.14
N LEU A 62 4.53 -5.85 6.93
CA LEU A 62 4.32 -7.25 6.66
C LEU A 62 3.79 -8.01 7.88
N ASN A 63 4.34 -7.75 9.08
CA ASN A 63 3.80 -8.32 10.32
C ASN A 63 2.34 -7.92 10.56
N ASN A 64 1.96 -6.69 10.23
CA ASN A 64 0.58 -6.26 10.28
C ASN A 64 -0.29 -6.96 9.23
N ALA A 65 0.17 -7.02 7.98
CA ALA A 65 -0.55 -7.70 6.90
C ALA A 65 -0.85 -9.16 7.24
N LEU A 66 0.14 -9.89 7.79
CA LEU A 66 -0.02 -11.28 8.23
C LEU A 66 -1.11 -11.44 9.30
N ARG A 67 -1.29 -10.43 10.19
CA ARG A 67 -2.28 -10.47 11.26
C ARG A 67 -3.66 -9.95 10.85
N TRP A 68 -3.74 -9.17 9.76
CA TRP A 68 -4.99 -8.57 9.28
C TRP A 68 -5.69 -9.39 8.20
N ALA A 69 -5.00 -10.38 7.63
CA ALA A 69 -5.59 -11.28 6.66
C ALA A 69 -6.50 -12.31 7.33
N LYS A 70 -7.59 -12.67 6.69
CA LYS A 70 -8.43 -13.80 7.11
C LYS A 70 -7.76 -15.14 6.80
N SER A 71 -8.28 -16.23 7.35
CA SER A 71 -7.84 -17.59 6.98
C SER A 71 -7.89 -17.79 5.46
N GLN A 72 -6.81 -18.36 4.91
CA GLN A 72 -6.58 -18.57 3.47
C GLN A 72 -6.56 -17.26 2.65
N GLY A 73 -6.40 -16.11 3.31
CA GLY A 73 -6.23 -14.81 2.66
C GLY A 73 -4.91 -14.69 1.91
N THR A 74 -4.87 -13.75 0.99
CA THR A 74 -3.67 -13.50 0.15
C THR A 74 -3.01 -12.20 0.52
N ILE A 75 -1.70 -12.22 0.72
CA ILE A 75 -0.88 -11.03 0.90
C ILE A 75 0.00 -10.87 -0.34
N VAL A 76 -0.13 -9.71 -0.99
CA VAL A 76 0.65 -9.35 -2.18
C VAL A 76 1.70 -8.32 -1.78
N MET A 77 2.95 -8.73 -1.78
CA MET A 77 4.08 -7.86 -1.48
C MET A 77 4.45 -7.03 -2.71
N VAL A 78 4.15 -5.73 -2.67
CA VAL A 78 4.45 -4.74 -3.72
C VAL A 78 5.65 -3.89 -3.32
N GLY A 79 5.74 -3.55 -2.03
CA GLY A 79 6.83 -2.77 -1.47
C GLY A 79 8.14 -3.54 -1.38
N VAL A 80 9.25 -2.83 -1.47
CA VAL A 80 10.60 -3.41 -1.43
C VAL A 80 11.35 -2.95 -0.19
N ASN A 81 11.87 -3.90 0.57
CA ASN A 81 12.79 -3.65 1.66
C ASN A 81 14.09 -4.43 1.43
N PHE A 82 15.18 -3.72 1.22
CA PHE A 82 16.51 -4.33 1.04
C PHE A 82 17.21 -4.69 2.36
N LYS A 83 16.63 -4.27 3.48
CA LYS A 83 17.19 -4.58 4.81
C LYS A 83 16.55 -5.86 5.33
N PRO A 84 17.34 -6.87 5.74
CA PRO A 84 16.82 -8.04 6.42
C PRO A 84 16.01 -7.63 7.67
N GLY A 85 14.87 -8.27 7.86
CA GLY A 85 13.93 -7.92 8.92
C GLY A 85 13.52 -9.10 9.79
N LYS A 86 12.71 -8.81 10.81
CA LYS A 86 12.14 -9.80 11.71
C LYS A 86 10.66 -9.98 11.41
N ILE A 87 10.31 -11.14 10.88
CA ILE A 87 8.93 -11.50 10.53
C ILE A 87 8.46 -12.62 11.44
N ASP A 88 7.30 -12.42 12.05
CA ASP A 88 6.60 -13.46 12.78
C ASP A 88 5.72 -14.27 11.80
N TYR A 89 6.14 -15.47 11.47
CA TYR A 89 5.43 -16.37 10.56
C TYR A 89 4.26 -17.12 11.21
N THR A 90 4.06 -16.98 12.52
CA THR A 90 2.98 -17.69 13.25
C THR A 90 1.60 -17.43 12.63
N PRO A 91 1.20 -16.20 12.28
CA PRO A 91 -0.08 -15.95 11.63
C PRO A 91 -0.19 -16.61 10.25
N MET A 92 0.90 -16.67 9.48
CA MET A 92 0.94 -17.33 8.18
C MET A 92 0.62 -18.84 8.30
N TRP A 93 1.25 -19.50 9.27
CA TRP A 93 0.98 -20.90 9.57
C TRP A 93 -0.44 -21.11 10.12
N HIS A 94 -0.83 -20.30 11.12
CA HIS A 94 -2.11 -20.48 11.83
C HIS A 94 -3.33 -20.25 10.91
N GLN A 95 -3.24 -19.28 10.00
CA GLN A 95 -4.34 -18.89 9.11
C GLN A 95 -4.19 -19.44 7.69
N GLU A 96 -3.20 -20.28 7.42
CA GLU A 96 -2.93 -20.88 6.09
C GLU A 96 -2.86 -19.82 4.99
N LEU A 97 -2.08 -18.74 5.22
CA LEU A 97 -2.04 -17.58 4.34
C LEU A 97 -1.22 -17.86 3.08
N HIS A 98 -1.65 -17.25 1.98
CA HIS A 98 -0.88 -17.17 0.75
C HIS A 98 -0.11 -15.87 0.70
N VAL A 99 1.22 -15.94 0.62
CA VAL A 99 2.10 -14.77 0.50
C VAL A 99 2.83 -14.83 -0.83
N THR A 100 2.67 -13.80 -1.64
CA THR A 100 3.31 -13.72 -2.96
C THR A 100 3.94 -12.35 -3.16
N GLY A 101 5.09 -12.31 -3.84
CA GLY A 101 5.72 -11.08 -4.29
C GLY A 101 5.36 -10.78 -5.74
N ILE A 102 5.22 -9.51 -6.06
CA ILE A 102 5.06 -9.06 -7.43
C ILE A 102 6.15 -8.06 -7.80
N ASN A 103 6.63 -8.17 -9.03
CA ASN A 103 7.54 -7.20 -9.61
C ASN A 103 7.06 -6.91 -11.04
N CYS A 104 7.21 -5.68 -11.48
CA CYS A 104 6.72 -5.19 -12.77
C CYS A 104 7.32 -5.86 -14.02
N HIS A 105 8.19 -6.84 -13.84
CA HIS A 105 8.93 -7.48 -14.96
C HIS A 105 8.24 -8.69 -15.59
N ILE A 106 7.15 -9.16 -15.02
CA ILE A 106 6.43 -10.34 -15.54
C ILE A 106 5.43 -9.88 -16.62
N LEU A 107 5.48 -10.56 -17.77
CA LEU A 107 4.47 -10.41 -18.82
C LEU A 107 3.16 -11.09 -18.39
N GLN A 108 2.04 -10.50 -18.71
CA GLN A 108 0.75 -11.14 -18.48
C GLN A 108 0.61 -12.40 -19.32
N GLU A 109 0.32 -13.52 -18.67
CA GLU A 109 0.12 -14.80 -19.30
C GLU A 109 -0.99 -14.72 -20.37
N GLY A 110 -0.72 -15.21 -21.56
CA GLY A 110 -1.65 -15.24 -22.70
C GLY A 110 -1.72 -13.97 -23.54
N SER A 111 -1.37 -12.79 -23.03
CA SER A 111 -1.40 -11.54 -23.82
C SER A 111 -0.02 -11.04 -24.26
N GLY A 112 1.03 -11.44 -23.55
CA GLY A 112 2.38 -10.91 -23.73
C GLY A 112 2.55 -9.43 -23.36
N ALA A 113 1.50 -8.78 -22.86
CA ALA A 113 1.54 -7.37 -22.45
C ALA A 113 2.31 -7.22 -21.12
N SER A 114 3.15 -6.19 -21.04
CA SER A 114 3.80 -5.83 -19.79
C SER A 114 2.84 -5.09 -18.85
N SER A 115 3.15 -5.07 -17.56
CA SER A 115 2.39 -4.24 -16.60
C SER A 115 2.41 -2.75 -16.98
N PHE A 116 3.45 -2.28 -17.66
CA PHE A 116 3.53 -0.91 -18.16
C PHE A 116 2.55 -0.65 -19.31
N ASP A 117 2.41 -1.59 -20.25
CA ASP A 117 1.44 -1.49 -21.35
C ASP A 117 0.02 -1.43 -20.82
N ILE A 118 -0.29 -2.32 -19.86
CA ILE A 118 -1.61 -2.35 -19.22
C ILE A 118 -1.89 -1.06 -18.47
N ALA A 119 -0.92 -0.55 -17.70
CA ALA A 119 -1.07 0.69 -16.96
C ALA A 119 -1.26 1.88 -17.93
N ALA A 120 -0.48 1.96 -19.01
CA ALA A 120 -0.61 3.00 -20.02
C ALA A 120 -2.00 2.97 -20.70
N GLN A 121 -2.50 1.79 -21.02
CA GLN A 121 -3.85 1.61 -21.57
C GLN A 121 -4.92 2.10 -20.58
N LEU A 122 -4.86 1.68 -19.32
CA LEU A 122 -5.82 2.09 -18.29
C LEU A 122 -5.82 3.61 -18.04
N ILE A 123 -4.66 4.25 -18.16
CA ILE A 123 -4.53 5.72 -18.09
C ILE A 123 -5.18 6.37 -19.31
N ALA A 124 -4.90 5.87 -20.52
CA ALA A 124 -5.49 6.38 -21.77
C ALA A 124 -7.02 6.25 -21.78
N GLU A 125 -7.54 5.15 -21.25
CA GLU A 125 -8.98 4.90 -21.06
C GLU A 125 -9.60 5.70 -19.90
N LYS A 126 -8.82 6.51 -19.19
CA LYS A 126 -9.24 7.29 -17.99
C LYS A 126 -9.76 6.42 -16.82
N ARG A 127 -9.44 5.14 -16.80
CA ARG A 127 -9.77 4.20 -15.71
C ARG A 127 -8.83 4.33 -14.50
N LEU A 128 -7.61 4.85 -14.71
CA LEU A 128 -6.66 5.21 -13.66
C LEU A 128 -6.44 6.74 -13.65
N PRO A 129 -7.08 7.47 -12.75
CA PRO A 129 -6.97 8.94 -12.68
C PRO A 129 -5.68 9.40 -11.98
N VAL A 130 -4.52 8.92 -12.43
CA VAL A 130 -3.20 9.13 -11.82
C VAL A 130 -2.76 10.60 -11.83
N SER A 131 -3.29 11.41 -12.73
CA SER A 131 -3.01 12.85 -12.79
C SER A 131 -3.36 13.57 -11.48
N ARG A 132 -4.38 13.08 -10.76
CA ARG A 132 -4.78 13.61 -9.45
C ARG A 132 -3.75 13.38 -8.35
N LEU A 133 -2.87 12.39 -8.53
CA LEU A 133 -1.78 12.11 -7.59
C LEU A 133 -0.61 13.10 -7.74
N ILE A 134 -0.48 13.76 -8.89
CA ILE A 134 0.59 14.73 -9.15
C ILE A 134 0.22 16.03 -8.45
N THR A 135 0.80 16.25 -7.29
CA THR A 135 0.53 17.44 -6.45
C THR A 135 1.52 18.58 -6.69
N HIS A 136 2.72 18.27 -7.17
CA HIS A 136 3.77 19.25 -7.36
C HIS A 136 4.49 19.02 -8.68
N ARG A 137 4.79 20.13 -9.38
CA ARG A 137 5.54 20.16 -10.63
C ARG A 137 6.68 21.14 -10.49
N PHE A 138 7.87 20.74 -10.87
CA PHE A 138 9.05 21.58 -10.86
C PHE A 138 9.76 21.48 -12.20
N PRO A 139 10.25 22.58 -12.76
CA PRO A 139 11.16 22.51 -13.89
C PRO A 139 12.47 21.81 -13.49
N MET A 140 13.16 21.22 -14.45
CA MET A 140 14.34 20.40 -14.20
C MET A 140 15.47 21.15 -13.45
N ASP A 141 15.66 22.42 -13.70
CA ASP A 141 16.66 23.28 -13.02
C ASP A 141 16.34 23.48 -11.54
N ARG A 142 15.09 23.30 -11.12
CA ARG A 142 14.65 23.38 -9.73
C ARG A 142 14.55 22.01 -9.02
N TRP A 143 15.28 21.01 -9.48
CA TRP A 143 15.23 19.66 -8.90
C TRP A 143 15.53 19.63 -7.38
N ARG A 144 16.38 20.55 -6.87
CA ARG A 144 16.66 20.65 -5.43
C ARG A 144 15.43 21.02 -4.62
N ASP A 145 14.55 21.88 -5.15
CA ASP A 145 13.29 22.24 -4.48
C ASP A 145 12.30 21.07 -4.50
N ALA A 146 12.28 20.29 -5.58
CA ALA A 146 11.51 19.06 -5.67
C ALA A 146 11.94 18.06 -4.59
N VAL A 147 13.26 17.84 -4.41
CA VAL A 147 13.81 16.98 -3.37
C VAL A 147 13.46 17.50 -1.96
N LYS A 148 13.61 18.78 -1.69
CA LYS A 148 13.23 19.40 -0.41
C LYS A 148 11.73 19.19 -0.13
N THR A 149 10.88 19.35 -1.14
CA THR A 149 9.43 19.14 -1.02
C THR A 149 9.12 17.68 -0.73
N PHE A 150 9.82 16.74 -1.37
CA PHE A 150 9.67 15.31 -1.10
C PHE A 150 10.07 14.95 0.33
N LEU A 151 11.18 15.47 0.84
CA LEU A 151 11.67 15.21 2.19
C LEU A 151 10.75 15.81 3.27
N SER A 152 10.04 16.90 2.96
CA SER A 152 9.06 17.55 3.84
C SER A 152 7.62 17.32 3.38
N LYS A 153 7.33 16.17 2.77
CA LYS A 153 6.02 15.86 2.15
C LYS A 153 4.82 16.08 3.07
N GLY A 154 4.98 15.81 4.37
CA GLY A 154 3.92 15.98 5.36
C GLY A 154 3.47 17.44 5.48
N ASP A 155 4.42 18.37 5.55
CA ASP A 155 4.14 19.80 5.69
C ASP A 155 3.73 20.45 4.37
N ARG A 156 4.17 19.87 3.25
CA ARG A 156 3.92 20.37 1.91
C ARG A 156 2.70 19.74 1.22
N GLY A 157 2.09 18.72 1.80
CA GLY A 157 0.98 18.01 1.17
C GLY A 157 1.38 17.25 -0.10
N ALA A 158 2.64 16.83 -0.22
CA ALA A 158 3.15 16.22 -1.43
C ALA A 158 2.81 14.73 -1.49
N ILE A 159 2.15 14.30 -2.57
CA ILE A 159 1.89 12.89 -2.89
C ILE A 159 2.84 12.43 -3.99
N LYS A 160 2.71 13.00 -5.17
CA LYS A 160 3.60 12.74 -6.31
C LYS A 160 4.21 14.06 -6.80
N ILE A 161 5.52 14.04 -6.96
CA ILE A 161 6.29 15.18 -7.47
C ILE A 161 6.84 14.79 -8.83
N VAL A 162 6.72 15.64 -9.82
CA VAL A 162 7.31 15.45 -11.15
C VAL A 162 8.27 16.57 -11.49
N LEU A 163 9.32 16.23 -12.21
CA LEU A 163 10.23 17.18 -12.85
C LEU A 163 9.82 17.29 -14.31
N GLU A 164 9.64 18.52 -14.78
CA GLU A 164 9.27 18.81 -16.16
C GLU A 164 10.52 19.18 -16.96
N HIS A 165 10.74 18.47 -18.03
CA HIS A 165 11.79 18.80 -18.98
C HIS A 165 11.30 19.96 -19.86
N PRO A 166 12.12 20.99 -20.13
CA PRO A 166 11.79 21.96 -21.18
C PRO A 166 11.67 21.18 -22.49
N GLY A 167 10.53 21.38 -23.16
CA GLY A 167 10.26 20.78 -24.47
C GLY A 167 11.24 21.30 -25.53
#